data_816d943b95cfe10699af448bf7584821
#
_entry.id   816d943b95cfe10699af448bf7584821
#
_cell.length_a   1.000
_cell.length_b   1.000
_cell.length_c   1.000
_cell.angle_alpha   90.00
_cell.angle_beta   90.00
_cell.angle_gamma   90.00
#
_symmetry.space_group_name_H-M   'P 1'
#
loop_
_entity.id
_entity.type
_entity.pdbx_description
1 polymer ?
#
loop_
_entity_poly.entity_id
_entity_poly.type
_entity_poly.pdbx_seq_one_letter_code
_entity_poly.pdbx_strand_id
1 'polypeptide(L)'
;KHTAKDFHNQSVNPPVVRASTIIFKSMQDIRKTQGKAQKNPTGGHYDYGRQGTSTTYILQKILTKLEESYHVFTTPTGFGAVFLAIFSITRPGDEIIVADPVYSPTRLLTEKFLKEFDIKTIFYNPRDLKTLEKNISKRTKLIFVENPGSNTFDFQDLGKILSIAKKNKILTAIDNTWGTPYFLKPIKLGFDMSIVSATKYYSGHSDVMGGSLAVSKRVFQKVYNAERITGLRLGPDDAYLITRGLRTLDVRLDRHRENAKKVASFLSKNKKFKLLYPFKKNSENFRMWKKYYSGASGLMGLKIKSKNVNSVRKFVNSLNLFGYGYSWGGFESLALHQEFRETG
;
A
#
# COMPACT_ATOMS: atom_id res chain seq x y z
N LYS A 1 -3.24 -21.72 -0.14
CA LYS A 1 -3.84 -22.41 -1.29
C LYS A 1 -5.35 -22.38 -1.10
N HIS A 2 -6.10 -21.79 -2.05
CA HIS A 2 -7.54 -21.96 -2.10
C HIS A 2 -7.84 -23.34 -2.67
N THR A 3 -8.57 -24.14 -1.92
CA THR A 3 -9.06 -25.43 -2.40
C THR A 3 -10.38 -25.21 -3.15
N ALA A 4 -10.73 -26.10 -4.06
CA ALA A 4 -12.02 -26.06 -4.78
C ALA A 4 -13.24 -25.99 -3.87
N LYS A 5 -13.11 -26.32 -2.58
CA LYS A 5 -14.16 -26.22 -1.56
C LYS A 5 -14.52 -24.77 -1.18
N ASP A 6 -13.69 -23.79 -1.53
CA ASP A 6 -13.94 -22.37 -1.24
C ASP A 6 -14.81 -21.68 -2.32
N PHE A 7 -15.17 -22.36 -3.40
CA PHE A 7 -15.88 -21.79 -4.54
C PHE A 7 -17.28 -22.34 -4.71
N HIS A 8 -18.24 -21.43 -4.92
CA HIS A 8 -19.59 -21.80 -5.34
C HIS A 8 -19.60 -22.37 -6.76
N ASN A 9 -20.49 -23.30 -7.04
CA ASN A 9 -20.73 -23.89 -8.37
C ASN A 9 -19.58 -24.68 -8.98
N GLN A 10 -18.71 -25.30 -8.18
CA GLN A 10 -17.62 -26.18 -8.66
C GLN A 10 -16.62 -25.53 -9.62
N SER A 11 -16.70 -24.21 -9.84
CA SER A 11 -15.72 -23.48 -10.65
C SER A 11 -14.44 -23.24 -9.86
N VAL A 12 -13.29 -23.42 -10.53
CA VAL A 12 -11.96 -23.10 -9.97
C VAL A 12 -11.81 -21.59 -9.73
N ASN A 13 -12.48 -20.78 -10.54
CA ASN A 13 -12.49 -19.33 -10.40
C ASN A 13 -13.77 -18.86 -9.67
N PRO A 14 -13.66 -17.88 -8.77
CA PRO A 14 -14.85 -17.27 -8.20
C PRO A 14 -15.66 -16.57 -9.29
N PRO A 15 -17.01 -16.61 -9.21
CA PRO A 15 -17.84 -15.85 -10.14
C PRO A 15 -17.66 -14.35 -9.89
N VAL A 16 -17.82 -13.53 -10.95
CA VAL A 16 -17.95 -12.08 -10.83
C VAL A 16 -19.41 -11.74 -10.55
N VAL A 17 -19.71 -11.42 -9.29
CA VAL A 17 -21.07 -11.09 -8.84
C VAL A 17 -21.22 -9.57 -8.81
N ARG A 18 -21.97 -9.04 -9.80
CA ARG A 18 -22.35 -7.62 -9.88
C ARG A 18 -23.75 -7.48 -9.30
N ALA A 19 -23.88 -6.73 -8.22
CA ALA A 19 -25.16 -6.49 -7.58
C ALA A 19 -25.18 -5.14 -6.87
N SER A 20 -26.27 -4.40 -7.02
CA SER A 20 -26.67 -3.35 -6.09
C SER A 20 -27.65 -3.92 -5.07
N THR A 21 -28.71 -4.55 -5.56
CA THR A 21 -29.78 -5.14 -4.75
C THR A 21 -29.50 -6.63 -4.54
N ILE A 22 -29.73 -7.09 -3.31
CA ILE A 22 -29.71 -8.50 -2.92
C ILE A 22 -31.11 -8.88 -2.48
N ILE A 23 -31.69 -9.90 -3.15
CA ILE A 23 -33.04 -10.35 -2.88
C ILE A 23 -33.02 -11.46 -1.83
N PHE A 24 -33.86 -11.35 -0.84
CA PHE A 24 -34.06 -12.31 0.24
C PHE A 24 -35.43 -13.00 0.11
N LYS A 25 -35.55 -14.20 0.64
CA LYS A 25 -36.79 -14.95 0.64
C LYS A 25 -37.86 -14.36 1.58
N SER A 26 -37.41 -13.67 2.63
CA SER A 26 -38.29 -13.07 3.65
C SER A 26 -37.65 -11.91 4.38
N MET A 27 -38.43 -11.08 5.03
CA MET A 27 -37.96 -10.04 5.94
C MET A 27 -37.15 -10.63 7.12
N GLN A 28 -37.48 -11.84 7.53
CA GLN A 28 -36.76 -12.54 8.59
C GLN A 28 -35.34 -12.89 8.13
N ASP A 29 -35.14 -13.27 6.86
CA ASP A 29 -33.78 -13.57 6.32
C ASP A 29 -32.92 -12.32 6.21
N ILE A 30 -33.50 -11.16 5.89
CA ILE A 30 -32.79 -9.87 5.95
C ILE A 30 -32.28 -9.62 7.37
N ARG A 31 -33.18 -9.70 8.38
CA ARG A 31 -32.79 -9.49 9.78
C ARG A 31 -31.73 -10.47 10.26
N LYS A 32 -31.83 -11.75 9.88
CA LYS A 32 -30.80 -12.76 10.19
C LYS A 32 -29.48 -12.41 9.58
N THR A 33 -29.44 -11.94 8.31
CA THR A 33 -28.20 -11.55 7.61
C THR A 33 -27.59 -10.33 8.27
N GLN A 34 -28.37 -9.32 8.60
CA GLN A 34 -27.91 -8.14 9.34
C GLN A 34 -27.35 -8.51 10.71
N GLY A 35 -28.04 -9.37 11.46
CA GLY A 35 -27.54 -9.87 12.74
C GLY A 35 -26.24 -10.67 12.62
N LYS A 36 -26.07 -11.48 11.57
CA LYS A 36 -24.81 -12.16 11.28
C LYS A 36 -23.69 -11.16 10.95
N ALA A 37 -23.98 -10.13 10.13
CA ALA A 37 -23.02 -9.09 9.78
C ALA A 37 -22.56 -8.29 11.01
N GLN A 38 -23.47 -8.00 11.96
CA GLN A 38 -23.12 -7.34 13.23
C GLN A 38 -22.22 -8.22 14.11
N LYS A 39 -22.54 -9.51 14.25
CA LYS A 39 -21.78 -10.45 15.07
C LYS A 39 -20.43 -10.82 14.46
N ASN A 40 -20.39 -10.90 13.14
CA ASN A 40 -19.18 -11.25 12.38
C ASN A 40 -19.01 -10.33 11.15
N PRO A 41 -18.52 -9.10 11.34
CA PRO A 41 -18.35 -8.12 10.26
C PRO A 41 -17.42 -8.58 9.13
N THR A 42 -16.54 -9.54 9.40
CA THR A 42 -15.60 -10.11 8.43
C THR A 42 -16.11 -11.37 7.75
N GLY A 43 -17.34 -11.77 8.04
CA GLY A 43 -17.93 -13.05 7.61
C GLY A 43 -18.52 -13.06 6.21
N GLY A 44 -18.47 -11.97 5.46
CA GLY A 44 -19.02 -11.91 4.09
C GLY A 44 -20.54 -11.95 4.03
N HIS A 45 -21.21 -11.35 5.01
CA HIS A 45 -22.66 -11.22 5.06
C HIS A 45 -23.09 -9.86 4.54
N TYR A 46 -23.78 -9.83 3.41
CA TYR A 46 -24.20 -8.59 2.73
C TYR A 46 -25.72 -8.54 2.60
N ASP A 47 -26.28 -7.37 2.82
CA ASP A 47 -27.69 -7.06 2.56
C ASP A 47 -27.88 -6.05 1.41
N TYR A 48 -26.79 -5.44 0.96
CA TYR A 48 -26.76 -4.48 -0.13
C TYR A 48 -25.38 -4.44 -0.82
N GLY A 49 -25.34 -4.33 -2.15
CA GLY A 49 -24.10 -4.41 -2.95
C GLY A 49 -23.02 -3.40 -2.59
N ARG A 50 -23.38 -2.20 -2.06
CA ARG A 50 -22.41 -1.24 -1.54
C ARG A 50 -21.55 -1.82 -0.40
N GLN A 51 -22.02 -2.83 0.30
CA GLN A 51 -21.25 -3.50 1.35
C GLN A 51 -20.31 -4.57 0.79
N GLY A 52 -20.43 -4.90 -0.48
CA GLY A 52 -19.65 -5.90 -1.19
C GLY A 52 -20.51 -7.05 -1.75
N THR A 53 -19.83 -7.95 -2.44
CA THR A 53 -20.36 -9.18 -2.98
C THR A 53 -19.44 -10.35 -2.64
N SER A 54 -19.82 -11.56 -2.99
CA SER A 54 -18.94 -12.72 -2.79
C SER A 54 -17.59 -12.56 -3.49
N THR A 55 -17.53 -11.88 -4.63
CA THR A 55 -16.28 -11.61 -5.36
C THR A 55 -15.31 -10.75 -4.55
N THR A 56 -15.80 -9.62 -4.02
CA THR A 56 -14.96 -8.72 -3.19
C THR A 56 -14.56 -9.38 -1.88
N TYR A 57 -15.45 -10.15 -1.28
CA TYR A 57 -15.15 -10.89 -0.05
C TYR A 57 -14.05 -11.93 -0.24
N ILE A 58 -14.06 -12.67 -1.36
CA ILE A 58 -13.00 -13.64 -1.66
C ILE A 58 -11.63 -12.94 -1.75
N LEU A 59 -11.56 -11.81 -2.44
CA LEU A 59 -10.33 -11.01 -2.50
C LEU A 59 -9.88 -10.57 -1.10
N GLN A 60 -10.78 -10.01 -0.29
CA GLN A 60 -10.48 -9.60 1.08
C GLN A 60 -9.95 -10.75 1.92
N LYS A 61 -10.55 -11.94 1.81
CA LYS A 61 -10.12 -13.15 2.51
C LYS A 61 -8.72 -13.62 2.09
N ILE A 62 -8.41 -13.55 0.77
CA ILE A 62 -7.07 -13.86 0.24
C ILE A 62 -6.04 -12.90 0.80
N LEU A 63 -6.32 -11.59 0.70
CA LEU A 63 -5.42 -10.55 1.16
C LEU A 63 -5.22 -10.60 2.69
N THR A 64 -6.28 -10.88 3.47
CA THR A 64 -6.19 -11.05 4.93
C THR A 64 -5.21 -12.15 5.31
N LYS A 65 -5.24 -13.29 4.61
CA LYS A 65 -4.28 -14.38 4.81
C LYS A 65 -2.87 -14.00 4.36
N LEU A 66 -2.74 -13.32 3.22
CA LEU A 66 -1.45 -12.91 2.68
C LEU A 66 -0.75 -11.88 3.57
N GLU A 67 -1.49 -10.91 4.11
CA GLU A 67 -1.01 -9.86 5.03
C GLU A 67 -0.80 -10.36 6.47
N GLU A 68 -1.28 -11.57 6.80
CA GLU A 68 -1.35 -12.07 8.18
C GLU A 68 -2.01 -11.05 9.13
N SER A 69 -3.09 -10.43 8.65
CA SER A 69 -3.83 -9.36 9.32
C SER A 69 -5.15 -9.85 9.94
N TYR A 70 -5.78 -9.00 10.74
CA TYR A 70 -7.12 -9.29 11.25
C TYR A 70 -8.17 -9.21 10.13
N HIS A 71 -8.06 -8.21 9.26
CA HIS A 71 -8.94 -8.01 8.10
C HIS A 71 -8.26 -7.12 7.06
N VAL A 72 -8.72 -7.21 5.80
CA VAL A 72 -8.32 -6.29 4.72
C VAL A 72 -9.55 -5.66 4.12
N PHE A 73 -9.57 -4.33 4.09
CA PHE A 73 -10.52 -3.54 3.32
C PHE A 73 -9.96 -3.31 1.92
N THR A 74 -10.84 -3.33 0.90
CA THR A 74 -10.45 -3.07 -0.49
C THR A 74 -11.13 -1.80 -0.99
N THR A 75 -10.37 -0.93 -1.62
CA THR A 75 -10.80 0.40 -2.07
C THR A 75 -10.63 0.56 -3.57
N PRO A 76 -11.35 1.50 -4.23
CA PRO A 76 -11.28 1.68 -5.68
C PRO A 76 -9.89 2.08 -6.20
N THR A 77 -9.05 2.66 -5.35
CA THR A 77 -7.68 3.08 -5.69
C THR A 77 -6.74 2.87 -4.51
N GLY A 78 -5.43 2.77 -4.77
CA GLY A 78 -4.42 2.78 -3.71
C GLY A 78 -4.49 4.04 -2.84
N PHE A 79 -4.76 5.19 -3.47
CA PHE A 79 -4.95 6.46 -2.76
C PHE A 79 -6.21 6.44 -1.85
N GLY A 80 -7.29 5.78 -2.28
CA GLY A 80 -8.47 5.54 -1.44
C GLY A 80 -8.14 4.76 -0.17
N ALA A 81 -7.20 3.83 -0.23
CA ALA A 81 -6.72 3.10 0.97
C ALA A 81 -5.90 4.02 1.91
N VAL A 82 -5.07 4.91 1.36
CA VAL A 82 -4.36 5.94 2.14
C VAL A 82 -5.36 6.87 2.84
N PHE A 83 -6.34 7.39 2.08
CA PHE A 83 -7.39 8.25 2.62
C PHE A 83 -8.15 7.55 3.74
N LEU A 84 -8.61 6.33 3.51
CA LEU A 84 -9.36 5.56 4.50
C LEU A 84 -8.55 5.32 5.78
N ALA A 85 -7.26 4.99 5.64
CA ALA A 85 -6.36 4.78 6.78
C ALA A 85 -6.27 6.03 7.68
N ILE A 86 -6.09 7.21 7.08
CA ILE A 86 -5.95 8.47 7.82
C ILE A 86 -7.29 8.92 8.38
N PHE A 87 -8.32 8.99 7.53
CA PHE A 87 -9.66 9.48 7.88
C PHE A 87 -10.32 8.67 9.00
N SER A 88 -10.12 7.37 9.03
CA SER A 88 -10.69 6.49 10.07
C SER A 88 -10.16 6.79 11.48
N ILE A 89 -8.97 7.37 11.59
CA ILE A 89 -8.25 7.57 12.84
C ILE A 89 -8.31 9.01 13.33
N THR A 90 -8.30 9.97 12.41
CA THR A 90 -8.17 11.41 12.74
C THR A 90 -9.51 12.11 12.91
N ARG A 91 -9.52 13.17 13.70
CA ARG A 91 -10.64 14.10 13.93
C ARG A 91 -10.11 15.52 13.92
N PRO A 92 -10.96 16.56 13.77
CA PRO A 92 -10.55 17.97 13.91
C PRO A 92 -9.76 18.19 15.20
N GLY A 93 -8.67 18.94 15.12
CA GLY A 93 -7.73 19.20 16.22
C GLY A 93 -6.63 18.16 16.41
N ASP A 94 -6.68 17.02 15.71
CA ASP A 94 -5.64 15.99 15.77
C ASP A 94 -4.41 16.34 14.93
N GLU A 95 -3.31 15.64 15.21
CA GLU A 95 -2.06 15.74 14.47
C GLU A 95 -1.66 14.36 13.91
N ILE A 96 -1.05 14.37 12.72
CA ILE A 96 -0.39 13.19 12.13
C ILE A 96 1.06 13.52 11.84
N ILE A 97 1.93 12.53 11.99
CA ILE A 97 3.34 12.64 11.63
C ILE A 97 3.59 11.75 10.43
N VAL A 98 4.14 12.30 9.36
CA VAL A 98 4.31 11.65 8.06
C VAL A 98 5.79 11.61 7.68
N ALA A 99 6.26 10.48 7.18
CA ALA A 99 7.62 10.38 6.66
C ALA A 99 7.80 11.27 5.42
N ASP A 100 8.89 12.00 5.37
CA ASP A 100 9.26 12.79 4.21
C ASP A 100 10.53 12.20 3.58
N PRO A 101 10.48 11.66 2.39
CA PRO A 101 9.49 11.78 1.32
C PRO A 101 8.38 10.72 1.36
N VAL A 102 7.20 11.13 1.00
CA VAL A 102 6.01 10.31 0.84
C VAL A 102 5.43 10.49 -0.58
N TYR A 103 4.64 9.56 -1.06
CA TYR A 103 3.94 9.62 -2.35
C TYR A 103 3.24 10.98 -2.55
N SER A 104 3.47 11.62 -3.70
CA SER A 104 3.03 13.00 -3.95
C SER A 104 1.55 13.27 -3.66
N PRO A 105 0.59 12.42 -4.07
CA PRO A 105 -0.81 12.58 -3.69
C PRO A 105 -1.06 12.45 -2.18
N THR A 106 -0.31 11.60 -1.47
CA THR A 106 -0.39 11.50 0.00
C THR A 106 0.07 12.82 0.63
N ARG A 107 1.17 13.41 0.12
CA ARG A 107 1.62 14.73 0.57
C ARG A 107 0.55 15.80 0.33
N LEU A 108 -0.05 15.83 -0.86
CA LEU A 108 -1.10 16.78 -1.19
C LEU A 108 -2.33 16.63 -0.27
N LEU A 109 -2.75 15.40 0.00
CA LEU A 109 -3.80 15.09 0.96
C LEU A 109 -3.47 15.67 2.33
N THR A 110 -2.27 15.38 2.83
CA THR A 110 -1.89 15.69 4.21
C THR A 110 -1.54 17.16 4.41
N GLU A 111 -0.91 17.84 3.43
CA GLU A 111 -0.54 19.25 3.55
C GLU A 111 -1.70 20.23 3.28
N LYS A 112 -2.62 19.86 2.36
CA LYS A 112 -3.67 20.77 1.92
C LYS A 112 -5.04 20.34 2.40
N PHE A 113 -5.51 19.16 1.98
CA PHE A 113 -6.89 18.75 2.23
C PHE A 113 -7.18 18.55 3.73
N LEU A 114 -6.31 17.85 4.47
CA LEU A 114 -6.52 17.62 5.90
C LEU A 114 -6.49 18.90 6.73
N LYS A 115 -5.76 19.92 6.27
CA LYS A 115 -5.72 21.24 6.91
C LYS A 115 -7.09 21.91 6.91
N GLU A 116 -7.91 21.72 5.87
CA GLU A 116 -9.28 22.25 5.80
C GLU A 116 -10.21 21.62 6.85
N PHE A 117 -9.83 20.44 7.36
CA PHE A 117 -10.55 19.75 8.43
C PHE A 117 -9.87 19.91 9.81
N ASP A 118 -9.03 20.93 9.99
CA ASP A 118 -8.28 21.19 11.23
C ASP A 118 -7.44 19.98 11.69
N ILE A 119 -6.87 19.21 10.74
CA ILE A 119 -5.94 18.13 11.02
C ILE A 119 -4.54 18.58 10.61
N LYS A 120 -3.64 18.70 11.58
CA LYS A 120 -2.28 19.16 11.34
C LYS A 120 -1.38 18.01 10.91
N THR A 121 -0.60 18.25 9.85
CA THR A 121 0.46 17.32 9.40
C THR A 121 1.83 17.86 9.75
N ILE A 122 2.68 16.99 10.27
CA ILE A 122 4.08 17.27 10.57
C ILE A 122 4.93 16.24 9.82
N PHE A 123 5.89 16.71 9.02
CA PHE A 123 6.81 15.81 8.32
C PHE A 123 8.07 15.56 9.15
N TYR A 124 8.60 14.35 9.10
CA TYR A 124 9.87 14.01 9.74
C TYR A 124 10.86 13.45 8.73
N ASN A 125 12.14 13.68 8.99
CA ASN A 125 13.22 13.13 8.18
C ASN A 125 13.38 11.62 8.47
N PRO A 126 13.18 10.73 7.49
CA PRO A 126 13.29 9.28 7.68
C PRO A 126 14.70 8.81 8.06
N ARG A 127 15.73 9.62 7.78
CA ARG A 127 17.13 9.34 8.14
C ARG A 127 17.47 9.77 9.56
N ASP A 128 16.62 10.61 10.18
CA ASP A 128 16.79 11.06 11.56
C ASP A 128 15.50 10.91 12.37
N LEU A 129 15.36 9.76 13.03
CA LEU A 129 14.20 9.47 13.86
C LEU A 129 14.11 10.30 15.15
N LYS A 130 15.15 11.11 15.49
CA LYS A 130 15.04 12.09 16.57
C LYS A 130 14.05 13.19 16.18
N THR A 131 13.97 13.54 14.90
CA THR A 131 12.97 14.49 14.39
C THR A 131 11.55 13.96 14.55
N LEU A 132 11.32 12.66 14.37
CA LEU A 132 10.05 12.01 14.66
C LEU A 132 9.68 12.16 16.15
N GLU A 133 10.60 11.77 17.04
CA GLU A 133 10.36 11.78 18.49
C GLU A 133 10.08 13.20 19.03
N LYS A 134 10.85 14.20 18.57
CA LYS A 134 10.70 15.62 18.95
C LYS A 134 9.33 16.20 18.55
N ASN A 135 8.76 15.72 17.46
CA ASN A 135 7.52 16.24 16.90
C ASN A 135 6.24 15.61 17.49
N ILE A 136 6.39 14.64 18.39
CA ILE A 136 5.23 14.01 19.05
C ILE A 136 4.60 14.95 20.07
N SER A 137 3.29 15.11 19.97
CA SER A 137 2.46 15.85 20.93
C SER A 137 1.31 14.99 21.47
N LYS A 138 0.55 15.51 22.44
CA LYS A 138 -0.68 14.86 22.93
C LYS A 138 -1.77 14.73 21.86
N ARG A 139 -1.69 15.54 20.81
CA ARG A 139 -2.62 15.54 19.67
C ARG A 139 -2.22 14.54 18.58
N THR A 140 -1.00 14.03 18.61
CA THR A 140 -0.51 13.07 17.59
C THR A 140 -1.28 11.75 17.72
N LYS A 141 -2.01 11.36 16.64
CA LYS A 141 -2.82 10.12 16.58
C LYS A 141 -2.25 9.07 15.66
N LEU A 142 -1.47 9.47 14.66
CA LEU A 142 -0.98 8.57 13.62
C LEU A 142 0.45 8.93 13.24
N ILE A 143 1.29 7.91 13.12
CA ILE A 143 2.56 7.95 12.39
C ILE A 143 2.35 7.22 11.07
N PHE A 144 2.49 7.94 9.95
CA PHE A 144 2.36 7.40 8.59
C PHE A 144 3.74 7.26 7.98
N VAL A 145 4.06 6.05 7.54
CA VAL A 145 5.36 5.67 6.97
C VAL A 145 5.17 5.25 5.52
N GLU A 146 6.08 5.64 4.63
CA GLU A 146 6.26 4.96 3.34
C GLU A 146 7.66 4.35 3.32
N ASN A 147 7.77 3.05 3.05
CA ASN A 147 9.06 2.38 3.14
C ASN A 147 9.24 1.34 2.02
N PRO A 148 10.25 1.53 1.13
CA PRO A 148 11.13 2.67 1.06
C PRO A 148 10.40 3.96 0.68
N GLY A 149 10.99 5.11 1.04
CA GLY A 149 10.43 6.42 0.74
C GLY A 149 10.28 6.69 -0.75
N SER A 150 9.21 7.39 -1.13
CA SER A 150 8.89 7.70 -2.53
C SER A 150 10.02 8.47 -3.19
N ASN A 151 10.42 8.08 -4.39
CA ASN A 151 11.50 8.63 -5.20
C ASN A 151 12.92 8.58 -4.59
N THR A 152 13.08 8.64 -3.27
CA THR A 152 14.39 8.61 -2.60
C THR A 152 14.87 7.20 -2.29
N PHE A 153 13.95 6.25 -2.16
CA PHE A 153 14.22 4.86 -1.79
C PHE A 153 14.98 4.71 -0.47
N ASP A 154 14.73 5.62 0.48
CA ASP A 154 15.29 5.52 1.82
C ASP A 154 14.54 4.47 2.64
N PHE A 155 15.31 3.56 3.24
CA PHE A 155 14.78 2.54 4.14
C PHE A 155 14.94 2.98 5.59
N GLN A 156 13.86 2.90 6.35
CA GLN A 156 13.79 3.37 7.73
C GLN A 156 13.94 2.22 8.73
N ASP A 157 14.33 2.52 9.96
CA ASP A 157 14.29 1.55 11.07
C ASP A 157 12.85 1.40 11.58
N LEU A 158 12.10 0.48 10.95
CA LEU A 158 10.70 0.23 11.26
C LEU A 158 10.49 -0.21 12.73
N GLY A 159 11.41 -0.98 13.29
CA GLY A 159 11.34 -1.42 14.68
C GLY A 159 11.48 -0.26 15.65
N LYS A 160 12.37 0.70 15.36
CA LYS A 160 12.52 1.93 16.17
C LYS A 160 11.28 2.81 16.09
N ILE A 161 10.70 2.99 14.90
CA ILE A 161 9.44 3.73 14.71
C ILE A 161 8.31 3.10 15.53
N LEU A 162 8.15 1.77 15.47
CA LEU A 162 7.14 1.04 16.24
C LEU A 162 7.36 1.16 17.75
N SER A 163 8.62 1.14 18.21
CA SER A 163 8.96 1.37 19.62
C SER A 163 8.54 2.77 20.09
N ILE A 164 8.85 3.81 19.29
CA ILE A 164 8.45 5.20 19.56
C ILE A 164 6.92 5.31 19.61
N ALA A 165 6.22 4.76 18.62
CA ALA A 165 4.77 4.78 18.54
C ALA A 165 4.12 4.07 19.76
N LYS A 166 4.62 2.89 20.13
CA LYS A 166 4.15 2.12 21.28
C LYS A 166 4.31 2.88 22.61
N LYS A 167 5.50 3.47 22.84
CA LYS A 167 5.80 4.28 24.02
C LYS A 167 4.80 5.45 24.19
N ASN A 168 4.41 6.07 23.07
CA ASN A 168 3.51 7.22 23.06
C ASN A 168 2.04 6.86 22.78
N LYS A 169 1.70 5.55 22.70
CA LYS A 169 0.34 5.05 22.41
C LYS A 169 -0.26 5.55 21.09
N ILE A 170 0.59 5.89 20.11
CA ILE A 170 0.21 6.39 18.79
C ILE A 170 -0.04 5.21 17.84
N LEU A 171 -1.01 5.34 16.95
CA LEU A 171 -1.29 4.36 15.89
C LEU A 171 -0.29 4.50 14.73
N THR A 172 -0.10 3.42 13.99
CA THR A 172 0.86 3.37 12.89
C THR A 172 0.25 2.88 11.59
N ALA A 173 0.58 3.53 10.49
CA ALA A 173 0.25 3.08 9.14
C ALA A 173 1.51 3.08 8.27
N ILE A 174 1.61 2.11 7.37
CA ILE A 174 2.70 2.02 6.41
C ILE A 174 2.17 1.78 5.00
N ASP A 175 2.64 2.57 4.04
CA ASP A 175 2.52 2.21 2.63
C ASP A 175 3.61 1.19 2.28
N ASN A 176 3.18 -0.04 2.06
CA ASN A 176 4.01 -1.20 1.73
C ASN A 176 3.87 -1.60 0.26
N THR A 177 3.44 -0.69 -0.61
CA THR A 177 3.19 -0.99 -2.03
C THR A 177 4.44 -1.53 -2.73
N TRP A 178 5.63 -0.99 -2.41
CA TRP A 178 6.90 -1.46 -2.98
C TRP A 178 7.28 -2.87 -2.53
N GLY A 179 7.12 -3.15 -1.24
CA GLY A 179 7.49 -4.45 -0.64
C GLY A 179 6.45 -5.53 -0.88
N THR A 180 5.20 -5.16 -0.87
CA THR A 180 4.05 -6.07 -0.73
C THR A 180 4.20 -7.01 0.48
N PRO A 181 3.18 -7.72 0.93
CA PRO A 181 3.33 -8.71 2.01
C PRO A 181 4.17 -9.94 1.59
N TYR A 182 4.59 -10.02 0.34
CA TYR A 182 5.52 -11.04 -0.11
C TYR A 182 6.93 -10.82 0.46
N PHE A 183 7.39 -9.56 0.51
CA PHE A 183 8.72 -9.22 1.02
C PHE A 183 8.72 -8.60 2.41
N LEU A 184 7.63 -7.96 2.85
CA LEU A 184 7.48 -7.37 4.18
C LEU A 184 6.06 -7.57 4.68
N LYS A 185 5.88 -8.04 5.91
CA LYS A 185 4.57 -8.21 6.58
C LYS A 185 4.42 -7.20 7.71
N PRO A 186 3.94 -5.98 7.45
CA PRO A 186 3.90 -4.91 8.44
C PRO A 186 3.03 -5.22 9.66
N ILE A 187 1.88 -5.85 9.47
CA ILE A 187 0.97 -6.19 10.58
C ILE A 187 1.65 -7.16 11.54
N LYS A 188 2.33 -8.18 11.02
CA LYS A 188 3.11 -9.12 11.84
C LYS A 188 4.28 -8.44 12.56
N LEU A 189 4.88 -7.41 11.94
CA LEU A 189 5.94 -6.60 12.54
C LEU A 189 5.41 -5.70 13.68
N GLY A 190 4.11 -5.39 13.71
CA GLY A 190 3.47 -4.61 14.76
C GLY A 190 2.81 -3.30 14.30
N PHE A 191 2.75 -3.02 12.99
CA PHE A 191 1.96 -1.91 12.47
C PHE A 191 0.46 -2.14 12.68
N ASP A 192 -0.28 -1.07 12.93
CA ASP A 192 -1.74 -1.15 13.03
C ASP A 192 -2.41 -1.26 11.65
N MET A 193 -1.82 -0.64 10.63
CA MET A 193 -2.34 -0.59 9.26
C MET A 193 -1.23 -0.78 8.23
N SER A 194 -1.49 -1.57 7.17
CA SER A 194 -0.63 -1.76 6.01
C SER A 194 -1.41 -1.47 4.74
N ILE A 195 -0.90 -0.58 3.91
CA ILE A 195 -1.50 -0.13 2.66
C ILE A 195 -0.73 -0.74 1.50
N VAL A 196 -1.45 -1.27 0.51
CA VAL A 196 -0.86 -1.66 -0.77
C VAL A 196 -1.75 -1.16 -1.91
N SER A 197 -1.19 -0.39 -2.82
CA SER A 197 -1.84 -0.09 -4.10
C SER A 197 -1.90 -1.36 -4.94
N ALA A 198 -3.10 -1.96 -4.99
CA ALA A 198 -3.32 -3.19 -5.75
C ALA A 198 -3.14 -3.00 -7.26
N THR A 199 -3.23 -1.75 -7.73
CA THR A 199 -2.89 -1.30 -9.09
C THR A 199 -1.50 -1.74 -9.55
N LYS A 200 -0.58 -1.96 -8.60
CA LYS A 200 0.82 -2.29 -8.86
C LYS A 200 1.02 -3.82 -8.95
N TYR A 201 1.82 -4.38 -8.07
CA TYR A 201 2.20 -5.80 -8.12
C TYR A 201 1.05 -6.78 -7.89
N TYR A 202 -0.01 -6.40 -7.14
CA TYR A 202 -1.13 -7.33 -6.91
C TYR A 202 -1.83 -7.67 -8.21
N SER A 203 -2.21 -6.69 -9.01
CA SER A 203 -2.78 -6.92 -10.35
C SER A 203 -1.69 -7.35 -11.34
N GLY A 204 -0.61 -6.56 -11.44
CA GLY A 204 0.58 -6.85 -12.25
C GLY A 204 0.38 -6.83 -13.76
N HIS A 205 -0.76 -6.30 -14.25
CA HIS A 205 -1.13 -6.34 -15.67
C HIS A 205 -1.53 -4.99 -16.25
N SER A 206 -1.42 -3.89 -15.47
CA SER A 206 -1.66 -2.50 -15.90
C SER A 206 -3.07 -2.22 -16.43
N ASP A 207 -4.05 -3.04 -16.01
CA ASP A 207 -5.43 -3.07 -16.51
C ASP A 207 -6.48 -2.80 -15.43
N VAL A 208 -6.06 -2.58 -14.16
CA VAL A 208 -6.98 -2.39 -13.04
C VAL A 208 -6.45 -1.37 -12.04
N MET A 209 -7.35 -0.65 -11.42
CA MET A 209 -7.06 0.19 -10.27
C MET A 209 -7.65 -0.40 -9.00
N GLY A 210 -6.91 -0.29 -7.90
CA GLY A 210 -7.39 -0.77 -6.62
C GLY A 210 -6.42 -0.49 -5.49
N GLY A 211 -6.93 -0.56 -4.28
CA GLY A 211 -6.16 -0.47 -3.05
C GLY A 211 -6.57 -1.52 -2.03
N SER A 212 -5.68 -1.82 -1.13
CA SER A 212 -5.95 -2.64 0.04
C SER A 212 -5.44 -1.96 1.31
N LEU A 213 -6.20 -2.07 2.37
CA LEU A 213 -5.87 -1.61 3.71
C LEU A 213 -6.00 -2.79 4.67
N ALA A 214 -4.87 -3.41 4.98
CA ALA A 214 -4.79 -4.45 6.00
C ALA A 214 -4.75 -3.81 7.39
N VAL A 215 -5.49 -4.36 8.34
CA VAL A 215 -5.65 -3.79 9.68
C VAL A 215 -5.43 -4.82 10.79
N SER A 216 -4.87 -4.34 11.89
CA SER A 216 -4.85 -5.07 13.16
C SER A 216 -6.24 -5.05 13.82
N LYS A 217 -6.49 -5.97 14.77
CA LYS A 217 -7.72 -5.99 15.57
C LYS A 217 -7.96 -4.66 16.30
N ARG A 218 -6.88 -3.98 16.71
CA ARG A 218 -6.91 -2.72 17.48
C ARG A 218 -7.64 -1.60 16.76
N VAL A 219 -7.51 -1.50 15.43
CA VAL A 219 -8.08 -0.40 14.62
C VAL A 219 -9.28 -0.84 13.77
N PHE A 220 -9.55 -2.14 13.70
CA PHE A 220 -10.58 -2.70 12.82
C PHE A 220 -11.92 -1.95 12.88
N GLN A 221 -12.47 -1.75 14.08
CA GLN A 221 -13.80 -1.14 14.20
C GLN A 221 -13.85 0.30 13.69
N LYS A 222 -12.78 1.08 13.88
CA LYS A 222 -12.68 2.45 13.38
C LYS A 222 -12.67 2.48 11.86
N VAL A 223 -11.86 1.61 11.23
CA VAL A 223 -11.76 1.51 9.77
C VAL A 223 -13.05 0.96 9.17
N TYR A 224 -13.66 -0.06 9.78
CA TYR A 224 -14.95 -0.63 9.35
C TYR A 224 -16.05 0.43 9.33
N ASN A 225 -16.17 1.24 10.36
CA ASN A 225 -17.16 2.32 10.43
C ASN A 225 -16.92 3.38 9.35
N ALA A 226 -15.67 3.81 9.18
CA ALA A 226 -15.28 4.80 8.17
C ALA A 226 -15.55 4.29 6.74
N GLU A 227 -15.20 3.03 6.44
CA GLU A 227 -15.43 2.43 5.12
C GLU A 227 -16.93 2.35 4.79
N ARG A 228 -17.78 1.98 5.76
CA ARG A 228 -19.23 1.94 5.56
C ARG A 228 -19.86 3.31 5.32
N ILE A 229 -19.34 4.35 5.98
CA ILE A 229 -19.85 5.73 5.83
C ILE A 229 -19.40 6.32 4.49
N THR A 230 -18.13 6.13 4.13
CA THR A 230 -17.57 6.70 2.89
C THR A 230 -17.97 5.93 1.64
N GLY A 231 -18.34 4.66 1.77
CA GLY A 231 -18.63 3.80 0.64
C GLY A 231 -17.40 3.48 -0.24
N LEU A 232 -16.19 3.69 0.28
CA LEU A 232 -14.93 3.41 -0.42
C LEU A 232 -14.72 1.90 -0.57
N ARG A 233 -15.41 1.30 -1.54
CA ARG A 233 -15.32 -0.13 -1.79
C ARG A 233 -15.01 -0.44 -3.26
N LEU A 234 -14.13 -1.40 -3.46
CA LEU A 234 -13.72 -1.90 -4.76
C LEU A 234 -14.89 -2.60 -5.47
N GLY A 235 -15.02 -2.40 -6.78
CA GLY A 235 -15.98 -3.10 -7.62
C GLY A 235 -15.64 -4.59 -7.82
N PRO A 236 -16.62 -5.43 -8.16
CA PRO A 236 -16.41 -6.87 -8.32
C PRO A 236 -15.52 -7.24 -9.51
N ASP A 237 -15.55 -6.48 -10.59
CA ASP A 237 -14.71 -6.73 -11.77
C ASP A 237 -13.23 -6.52 -11.43
N ASP A 238 -12.88 -5.38 -10.83
CA ASP A 238 -11.52 -5.09 -10.38
C ASP A 238 -11.09 -6.10 -9.31
N ALA A 239 -11.97 -6.47 -8.39
CA ALA A 239 -11.69 -7.48 -7.38
C ALA A 239 -11.33 -8.84 -8.00
N TYR A 240 -12.00 -9.22 -9.08
CA TYR A 240 -11.68 -10.44 -9.83
C TYR A 240 -10.30 -10.36 -10.50
N LEU A 241 -10.01 -9.26 -11.21
CA LEU A 241 -8.73 -9.06 -11.88
C LEU A 241 -7.56 -9.05 -10.89
N ILE A 242 -7.71 -8.37 -9.76
CA ILE A 242 -6.71 -8.40 -8.68
C ILE A 242 -6.55 -9.82 -8.13
N THR A 243 -7.64 -10.56 -7.91
CA THR A 243 -7.59 -11.96 -7.45
C THR A 243 -6.84 -12.83 -8.44
N ARG A 244 -7.04 -12.63 -9.74
CA ARG A 244 -6.31 -13.31 -10.82
C ARG A 244 -4.82 -12.98 -10.77
N GLY A 245 -4.47 -11.69 -10.62
CA GLY A 245 -3.08 -11.24 -10.52
C GLY A 245 -2.35 -11.84 -9.31
N LEU A 246 -3.00 -11.96 -8.16
CA LEU A 246 -2.40 -12.52 -6.94
C LEU A 246 -1.94 -13.98 -7.10
N ARG A 247 -2.48 -14.74 -8.05
CA ARG A 247 -2.09 -16.14 -8.28
C ARG A 247 -0.68 -16.32 -8.81
N THR A 248 -0.15 -15.28 -9.44
CA THR A 248 1.21 -15.25 -10.00
C THR A 248 2.10 -14.21 -9.31
N LEU A 249 1.68 -13.69 -8.16
CA LEU A 249 2.39 -12.62 -7.47
C LEU A 249 3.83 -13.00 -7.12
N ASP A 250 4.03 -14.18 -6.56
CA ASP A 250 5.32 -14.71 -6.17
C ASP A 250 6.27 -14.87 -7.36
N VAL A 251 5.82 -15.55 -8.41
CA VAL A 251 6.60 -15.77 -9.64
C VAL A 251 6.98 -14.44 -10.29
N ARG A 252 6.04 -13.48 -10.35
CA ARG A 252 6.31 -12.17 -10.94
C ARG A 252 7.28 -11.35 -10.10
N LEU A 253 7.11 -11.32 -8.77
CA LEU A 253 8.01 -10.60 -7.89
C LEU A 253 9.41 -11.20 -7.88
N ASP A 254 9.56 -12.51 -7.93
CA ASP A 254 10.86 -13.15 -8.05
C ASP A 254 11.54 -12.79 -9.37
N ARG A 255 10.80 -12.77 -10.48
CA ARG A 255 11.33 -12.33 -11.78
C ARG A 255 11.70 -10.83 -11.75
N HIS A 256 10.86 -9.98 -11.20
CA HIS A 256 11.19 -8.56 -11.00
C HIS A 256 12.47 -8.38 -10.18
N ARG A 257 12.62 -9.12 -9.09
CA ARG A 257 13.82 -9.09 -8.24
C ARG A 257 15.08 -9.49 -9.01
N GLU A 258 15.01 -10.57 -9.76
CA GLU A 258 16.16 -11.05 -10.57
C GLU A 258 16.54 -10.04 -11.65
N ASN A 259 15.57 -9.52 -12.38
CA ASN A 259 15.81 -8.53 -13.41
C ASN A 259 16.38 -7.23 -12.82
N ALA A 260 15.78 -6.72 -11.74
CA ALA A 260 16.26 -5.54 -11.04
C ALA A 260 17.71 -5.72 -10.55
N LYS A 261 18.07 -6.88 -10.04
CA LYS A 261 19.44 -7.20 -9.62
C LYS A 261 20.43 -7.13 -10.79
N LYS A 262 20.06 -7.67 -11.96
CA LYS A 262 20.90 -7.61 -13.18
C LYS A 262 21.09 -6.18 -13.66
N VAL A 263 19.98 -5.41 -13.75
CA VAL A 263 20.00 -4.00 -14.16
C VAL A 263 20.79 -3.15 -13.16
N ALA A 264 20.57 -3.33 -11.86
CA ALA A 264 21.32 -2.64 -10.81
C ALA A 264 22.82 -2.92 -10.88
N SER A 265 23.22 -4.17 -11.12
CA SER A 265 24.62 -4.56 -11.30
C SER A 265 25.24 -3.89 -12.52
N PHE A 266 24.51 -3.82 -13.63
CA PHE A 266 24.97 -3.14 -14.84
C PHE A 266 25.14 -1.62 -14.61
N LEU A 267 24.12 -0.95 -14.09
CA LEU A 267 24.12 0.50 -13.86
C LEU A 267 25.17 0.93 -12.84
N SER A 268 25.45 0.10 -11.83
CA SER A 268 26.44 0.42 -10.78
C SER A 268 27.88 0.53 -11.29
N LYS A 269 28.18 -0.02 -12.47
CA LYS A 269 29.51 0.10 -13.11
C LYS A 269 29.79 1.50 -13.65
N ASN A 270 28.76 2.31 -13.89
CA ASN A 270 28.91 3.66 -14.41
C ASN A 270 28.91 4.69 -13.28
N LYS A 271 30.05 5.38 -13.09
CA LYS A 271 30.24 6.39 -12.03
C LYS A 271 29.38 7.66 -12.18
N LYS A 272 28.76 7.86 -13.36
CA LYS A 272 27.81 8.96 -13.60
C LYS A 272 26.44 8.70 -12.93
N PHE A 273 26.17 7.47 -12.54
CA PHE A 273 24.92 7.06 -11.92
C PHE A 273 25.08 6.81 -10.42
N LYS A 274 24.11 7.27 -9.63
CA LYS A 274 23.91 6.84 -8.25
C LYS A 274 22.61 6.05 -8.19
N LEU A 275 22.73 4.74 -7.98
CA LEU A 275 21.61 3.85 -7.87
C LEU A 275 20.89 4.04 -6.52
N LEU A 276 19.58 4.19 -6.57
CA LEU A 276 18.68 4.23 -5.41
C LEU A 276 17.92 2.89 -5.35
N TYR A 277 18.59 1.88 -4.81
CA TYR A 277 18.11 0.51 -4.68
C TYR A 277 18.92 -0.17 -3.58
N PRO A 278 18.38 -1.10 -2.78
CA PRO A 278 19.09 -1.71 -1.66
C PRO A 278 20.13 -2.75 -2.11
N PHE A 279 21.02 -2.36 -3.01
CA PHE A 279 22.04 -3.24 -3.62
C PHE A 279 23.43 -3.04 -3.05
N LYS A 280 23.75 -1.84 -2.60
CA LYS A 280 25.09 -1.50 -2.10
C LYS A 280 25.27 -2.04 -0.70
N LYS A 281 26.00 -3.16 -0.56
CA LYS A 281 26.43 -3.71 0.74
C LYS A 281 27.08 -2.62 1.61
N ASN A 282 26.87 -2.70 2.93
CA ASN A 282 27.39 -1.76 3.93
C ASN A 282 26.79 -0.33 3.91
N SER A 283 25.81 -0.04 3.08
CA SER A 283 25.03 1.21 3.20
C SER A 283 23.96 1.07 4.28
N GLU A 284 23.49 2.23 4.84
CA GLU A 284 22.38 2.27 5.79
C GLU A 284 21.12 1.65 5.18
N ASN A 285 20.78 2.03 3.95
CA ASN A 285 19.64 1.48 3.22
C ASN A 285 19.72 -0.04 3.07
N PHE A 286 20.91 -0.59 2.80
CA PHE A 286 21.10 -2.04 2.71
C PHE A 286 20.87 -2.72 4.07
N ARG A 287 21.39 -2.15 5.16
CA ARG A 287 21.21 -2.70 6.51
C ARG A 287 19.74 -2.72 6.90
N MET A 288 19.01 -1.61 6.69
CA MET A 288 17.58 -1.52 7.02
C MET A 288 16.74 -2.45 6.13
N TRP A 289 17.01 -2.49 4.82
CA TRP A 289 16.36 -3.44 3.93
C TRP A 289 16.60 -4.90 4.38
N LYS A 290 17.84 -5.30 4.61
CA LYS A 290 18.17 -6.67 5.03
C LYS A 290 17.55 -7.06 6.37
N LYS A 291 17.35 -6.09 7.27
CA LYS A 291 16.75 -6.30 8.59
C LYS A 291 15.26 -6.66 8.51
N TYR A 292 14.53 -6.05 7.56
CA TYR A 292 13.08 -6.14 7.54
C TYR A 292 12.49 -6.86 6.34
N TYR A 293 13.19 -6.91 5.22
CA TYR A 293 12.68 -7.45 3.97
C TYR A 293 13.32 -8.79 3.60
N SER A 294 12.50 -9.72 3.10
CA SER A 294 12.97 -11.00 2.55
C SER A 294 13.44 -10.88 1.10
N GLY A 295 13.17 -9.77 0.43
CA GLY A 295 13.54 -9.54 -0.96
C GLY A 295 13.38 -8.08 -1.37
N ALA A 296 13.51 -7.80 -2.65
CA ALA A 296 13.38 -6.49 -3.24
C ALA A 296 12.55 -6.55 -4.52
N SER A 297 11.73 -5.55 -4.76
CA SER A 297 10.88 -5.47 -5.95
C SER A 297 11.62 -4.93 -7.19
N GLY A 298 10.89 -4.75 -8.29
CA GLY A 298 11.48 -4.33 -9.57
C GLY A 298 11.73 -2.82 -9.68
N LEU A 299 11.07 -2.00 -8.87
CA LEU A 299 11.18 -0.55 -8.95
C LEU A 299 12.45 -0.04 -8.28
N MET A 300 13.22 0.79 -8.99
CA MET A 300 14.42 1.44 -8.51
C MET A 300 14.50 2.89 -8.98
N GLY A 301 15.25 3.71 -8.28
CA GLY A 301 15.60 5.06 -8.69
C GLY A 301 17.04 5.15 -9.21
N LEU A 302 17.28 6.11 -10.08
CA LEU A 302 18.59 6.40 -10.65
C LEU A 302 18.85 7.91 -10.58
N LYS A 303 19.79 8.35 -9.74
CA LYS A 303 20.29 9.72 -9.79
C LYS A 303 21.38 9.83 -10.85
N ILE A 304 21.16 10.72 -11.81
CA ILE A 304 22.14 11.02 -12.86
C ILE A 304 22.92 12.27 -12.44
N LYS A 305 24.25 12.18 -12.38
CA LYS A 305 25.11 13.31 -12.08
C LYS A 305 25.18 14.25 -13.28
N SER A 306 24.21 15.12 -13.42
CA SER A 306 24.17 16.16 -14.45
C SER A 306 23.61 17.45 -13.84
N LYS A 307 24.22 18.60 -14.21
CA LYS A 307 23.70 19.93 -13.87
C LYS A 307 22.62 20.39 -14.86
N ASN A 308 22.44 19.67 -15.98
CA ASN A 308 21.52 20.05 -17.06
C ASN A 308 20.37 19.05 -17.12
N VAL A 309 19.19 19.49 -16.72
CA VAL A 309 17.94 18.70 -16.77
C VAL A 309 17.63 18.22 -18.20
N ASN A 310 17.90 19.02 -19.22
CA ASN A 310 17.67 18.63 -20.61
C ASN A 310 18.54 17.44 -21.04
N SER A 311 19.76 17.31 -20.49
CA SER A 311 20.61 16.14 -20.74
C SER A 311 20.00 14.88 -20.12
N VAL A 312 19.37 14.99 -18.96
CA VAL A 312 18.66 13.86 -18.32
C VAL A 312 17.43 13.48 -19.14
N ARG A 313 16.65 14.46 -19.61
CA ARG A 313 15.49 14.22 -20.50
C ARG A 313 15.91 13.57 -21.81
N LYS A 314 16.98 14.06 -22.46
CA LYS A 314 17.55 13.43 -23.66
C LYS A 314 17.98 11.99 -23.42
N PHE A 315 18.63 11.70 -22.28
CA PHE A 315 18.99 10.33 -21.92
C PHE A 315 17.74 9.44 -21.78
N VAL A 316 16.72 9.88 -21.05
CA VAL A 316 15.47 9.10 -20.90
C VAL A 316 14.80 8.89 -22.26
N ASN A 317 14.73 9.94 -23.11
CA ASN A 317 14.13 9.87 -24.44
C ASN A 317 14.91 9.00 -25.43
N SER A 318 16.16 8.64 -25.15
CA SER A 318 16.96 7.74 -25.99
C SER A 318 16.76 6.25 -25.66
N LEU A 319 15.94 5.92 -24.66
CA LEU A 319 15.67 4.55 -24.27
C LEU A 319 14.67 3.89 -25.24
N ASN A 320 15.08 2.85 -25.94
CA ASN A 320 14.25 2.18 -26.94
C ASN A 320 13.28 1.13 -26.35
N LEU A 321 13.63 0.54 -25.17
CA LEU A 321 12.86 -0.55 -24.56
C LEU A 321 11.93 -0.06 -23.44
N PHE A 322 11.99 1.21 -23.07
CA PHE A 322 11.24 1.77 -21.95
C PHE A 322 10.19 2.75 -22.47
N GLY A 323 8.94 2.51 -22.09
CA GLY A 323 7.86 3.48 -22.29
C GLY A 323 7.90 4.62 -21.28
N TYR A 324 7.24 5.73 -21.60
CA TYR A 324 7.06 6.88 -20.70
C TYR A 324 5.65 6.87 -20.14
N GLY A 325 5.53 6.63 -18.86
CA GLY A 325 4.22 6.54 -18.23
C GLY A 325 4.32 6.50 -16.73
N TYR A 326 3.26 6.97 -16.09
CA TYR A 326 3.10 6.84 -14.65
C TYR A 326 2.63 5.44 -14.30
N SER A 327 2.94 5.01 -13.10
CA SER A 327 2.73 3.68 -12.54
C SER A 327 3.95 2.78 -12.68
N TRP A 328 3.83 1.55 -12.18
CA TRP A 328 4.88 0.53 -12.17
C TRP A 328 4.30 -0.80 -11.68
N GLY A 329 5.06 -1.89 -11.81
CA GLY A 329 4.69 -3.21 -11.29
C GLY A 329 3.87 -4.07 -12.25
N GLY A 330 3.59 -3.58 -13.45
CA GLY A 330 3.02 -4.32 -14.55
C GLY A 330 4.06 -5.12 -15.35
N PHE A 331 3.68 -5.57 -16.54
CA PHE A 331 4.54 -6.33 -17.45
C PHE A 331 5.44 -5.43 -18.29
N GLU A 332 5.07 -4.17 -18.47
CA GLU A 332 5.78 -3.17 -19.26
C GLU A 332 7.03 -2.64 -18.53
N SER A 333 8.05 -2.27 -19.29
CA SER A 333 9.22 -1.56 -18.80
C SER A 333 9.01 -0.05 -18.93
N LEU A 334 9.08 0.68 -17.82
CA LEU A 334 8.86 2.11 -17.76
C LEU A 334 10.07 2.86 -17.22
N ALA A 335 10.33 4.03 -17.76
CA ALA A 335 11.30 4.99 -17.24
C ALA A 335 10.70 6.39 -17.25
N LEU A 336 10.82 7.10 -16.14
CA LEU A 336 10.26 8.44 -15.99
C LEU A 336 11.25 9.35 -15.26
N HIS A 337 11.49 10.53 -15.83
CA HIS A 337 12.22 11.59 -15.13
C HIS A 337 11.35 12.18 -14.05
N GLN A 338 11.85 12.18 -12.81
CA GLN A 338 11.20 12.78 -11.64
C GLN A 338 12.05 13.93 -11.12
N GLU A 339 11.42 15.08 -10.97
CA GLU A 339 11.96 16.22 -10.25
C GLU A 339 11.40 16.20 -8.83
N PHE A 340 12.24 16.06 -7.84
CA PHE A 340 11.82 16.12 -6.44
C PHE A 340 12.80 16.96 -5.63
N ARG A 341 12.28 17.67 -4.65
CA ARG A 341 13.11 18.39 -3.69
C ARG A 341 13.63 17.38 -2.67
N GLU A 342 14.94 17.34 -2.46
CA GLU A 342 15.47 16.71 -1.26
C GLU A 342 15.07 17.61 -0.09
N THR A 343 14.20 17.12 0.78
CA THR A 343 13.93 17.79 2.04
C THR A 343 15.08 17.48 2.97
N GLY A 344 15.82 18.53 3.33
CA GLY A 344 16.92 18.48 4.27
C GLY A 344 16.42 18.48 5.71
#